data_4a3ae134e5e73a1dc08a65495124108c
#
_entry.id   4a3ae134e5e73a1dc08a65495124108c
#
_cell.length_a   1.000
_cell.length_b   1.000
_cell.length_c   1.000
_cell.angle_alpha   90.00
_cell.angle_beta   90.00
_cell.angle_gamma   90.00
#
_symmetry.space_group_name_H-M   'P 1'
#
loop_
_entity.id
_entity.type
_entity.pdbx_description
1 polymer ?
#
loop_
_entity_poly.entity_id
_entity_poly.type
_entity_poly.pdbx_seq_one_letter_code
_entity_poly.pdbx_strand_id
1 'polypeptide(L)' 'GLQETSVEYQEMLKCLGAFDETDRTILMMLGKGHSYTEIQEVVGDISMANLRVKANRARISLAKCMGRKL' A
#
# COMPACT_ATOMS: atom_id res chain seq x y z
N GLY A 1 23.47 10.14 -7.51
CA GLY A 1 24.40 9.13 -7.07
C GLY A 1 23.75 7.78 -6.98
N LEU A 2 24.54 6.80 -6.70
CA LEU A 2 24.05 5.42 -6.64
C LEU A 2 22.99 5.22 -5.55
N GLN A 3 23.00 6.10 -4.59
CA GLN A 3 22.11 5.99 -3.46
C GLN A 3 20.88 6.89 -3.60
N GLU A 4 20.76 7.51 -4.73
CA GLU A 4 19.61 8.39 -4.91
C GLU A 4 18.33 7.61 -4.91
N THR A 5 17.40 8.10 -4.10
CA THR A 5 16.05 7.59 -4.07
C THR A 5 15.21 8.59 -4.83
N SER A 6 14.39 8.12 -5.75
CA SER A 6 13.57 9.04 -6.53
C SER A 6 12.64 9.84 -5.62
N VAL A 7 12.29 11.04 -6.05
CA VAL A 7 11.35 11.89 -5.32
C VAL A 7 10.02 11.15 -5.13
N GLU A 8 9.60 10.44 -6.16
CA GLU A 8 8.35 9.67 -6.09
C GLU A 8 8.40 8.60 -5.01
N TYR A 9 9.53 7.91 -4.90
CA TYR A 9 9.67 6.89 -3.87
C TYR A 9 9.65 7.51 -2.47
N GLN A 10 10.30 8.64 -2.30
CA GLN A 10 10.32 9.35 -1.03
C GLN A 10 8.92 9.83 -0.65
N GLU A 11 8.17 10.35 -1.62
CA GLU A 11 6.80 10.78 -1.40
C GLU A 11 5.92 9.59 -1.02
N MET A 12 6.12 8.46 -1.68
CA MET A 12 5.39 7.25 -1.36
C MET A 12 5.63 6.84 0.09
N LEU A 13 6.87 6.85 0.53
CA LEU A 13 7.20 6.49 1.90
C LEU A 13 6.55 7.41 2.92
N LYS A 14 6.52 8.71 2.62
CA LYS A 14 5.84 9.67 3.48
C LYS A 14 4.34 9.40 3.54
N CYS A 15 3.75 9.14 2.40
CA CYS A 15 2.33 8.85 2.33
C CYS A 15 1.99 7.56 3.07
N LEU A 16 2.83 6.54 2.92
CA LEU A 16 2.63 5.28 3.63
C LEU A 16 2.66 5.47 5.15
N GLY A 17 3.46 6.40 5.62
CA GLY A 17 3.54 6.69 7.03
C GLY A 17 2.24 7.23 7.62
N ALA A 18 1.35 7.78 6.80
CA ALA A 18 0.07 8.30 7.24
C ALA A 18 -1.01 7.23 7.35
N PHE A 19 -0.78 6.05 6.79
CA PHE A 19 -1.74 4.94 6.88
C PHE A 19 -1.56 4.18 8.18
N ASP A 20 -2.62 3.47 8.58
CA ASP A 20 -2.47 2.57 9.71
C ASP A 20 -1.62 1.37 9.29
N GLU A 21 -1.24 0.57 10.26
CA GLU A 21 -0.33 -0.54 10.02
C GLU A 21 -0.89 -1.55 9.02
N THR A 22 -2.18 -1.85 9.13
CA THR A 22 -2.82 -2.82 8.25
C THR A 22 -2.78 -2.35 6.80
N ASP A 23 -3.20 -1.12 6.54
CA ASP A 23 -3.20 -0.58 5.19
C ASP A 23 -1.79 -0.51 4.62
N ARG A 24 -0.85 -0.08 5.44
CA ARG A 24 0.56 -0.01 5.03
C ARG A 24 1.09 -1.38 4.65
N THR A 25 0.78 -2.39 5.46
CA THR A 25 1.20 -3.77 5.18
C THR A 25 0.62 -4.25 3.86
N ILE A 26 -0.67 -4.01 3.63
CA ILE A 26 -1.33 -4.41 2.39
C ILE A 26 -0.64 -3.76 1.20
N LEU A 27 -0.44 -2.45 1.26
CA LEU A 27 0.17 -1.72 0.15
C LEU A 27 1.59 -2.18 -0.13
N MET A 28 2.38 -2.40 0.90
CA MET A 28 3.75 -2.83 0.73
C MET A 28 3.83 -4.24 0.15
N MET A 29 2.98 -5.14 0.59
CA MET A 29 2.96 -6.50 0.06
C MET A 29 2.51 -6.52 -1.40
N LEU A 30 1.49 -5.74 -1.74
CA LEU A 30 1.06 -5.63 -3.14
C LEU A 30 2.18 -5.10 -4.01
N GLY A 31 2.91 -4.10 -3.52
CA GLY A 31 4.04 -3.54 -4.26
C GLY A 31 5.16 -4.53 -4.50
N LYS A 32 5.29 -5.51 -3.63
CA LYS A 32 6.29 -6.55 -3.75
C LYS A 32 5.81 -7.76 -4.56
N GLY A 33 4.57 -7.73 -5.01
CA GLY A 33 4.04 -8.80 -5.85
C GLY A 33 3.40 -9.96 -5.11
N HIS A 34 3.09 -9.80 -3.85
CA HIS A 34 2.41 -10.86 -3.09
C HIS A 34 0.96 -10.99 -3.51
N SER A 35 0.44 -12.21 -3.41
CA SER A 35 -0.95 -12.48 -3.73
C SER A 35 -1.85 -12.03 -2.58
N TYR A 36 -3.14 -11.85 -2.87
CA TYR A 36 -4.10 -11.54 -1.82
C TYR A 36 -4.19 -12.63 -0.76
N THR A 37 -4.02 -13.89 -1.17
CA THR A 37 -4.00 -14.99 -0.22
C THR A 37 -2.86 -14.84 0.78
N GLU A 38 -1.68 -14.50 0.28
CA GLU A 38 -0.52 -14.28 1.14
C GLU A 38 -0.73 -13.08 2.07
N ILE A 39 -1.31 -12.02 1.54
CA ILE A 39 -1.58 -10.83 2.35
C ILE A 39 -2.59 -11.15 3.44
N GLN A 40 -3.63 -11.92 3.11
CA GLN A 40 -4.63 -12.32 4.09
C GLN A 40 -3.99 -13.10 5.23
N GLU A 41 -3.06 -13.98 4.91
CA GLU A 41 -2.37 -14.76 5.94
C GLU A 41 -1.60 -13.88 6.92
N VAL A 42 -1.01 -12.80 6.42
CA VAL A 42 -0.25 -11.88 7.26
C VAL A 42 -1.18 -10.97 8.07
N VAL A 43 -2.18 -10.42 7.42
CA VAL A 43 -3.10 -9.48 8.07
C VAL A 43 -4.04 -10.18 9.05
N GLY A 44 -4.52 -11.36 8.69
CA GLY A 44 -5.43 -12.13 9.54
C GLY A 44 -6.82 -11.51 9.64
N ASP A 45 -7.76 -12.27 10.15
CA ASP A 45 -9.12 -11.84 10.51
C ASP A 45 -9.82 -10.89 9.53
N ILE A 46 -9.63 -11.14 8.24
CA ILE A 46 -10.30 -10.33 7.22
C ILE A 46 -10.74 -11.28 6.10
N SER A 47 -11.96 -11.08 5.61
CA SER A 47 -12.43 -11.87 4.48
C SER A 47 -11.69 -11.42 3.22
N MET A 48 -11.64 -12.29 2.22
CA MET A 48 -10.99 -11.96 0.96
C MET A 48 -11.70 -10.77 0.29
N ALA A 49 -13.03 -10.72 0.35
CA ALA A 49 -13.78 -9.62 -0.23
C ALA A 49 -13.43 -8.29 0.45
N ASN A 50 -13.39 -8.29 1.77
CA ASN A 50 -13.05 -7.08 2.52
C ASN A 50 -11.60 -6.67 2.28
N LEU A 51 -10.70 -7.64 2.17
CA LEU A 51 -9.30 -7.35 1.87
C LEU A 51 -9.17 -6.64 0.53
N ARG A 52 -9.88 -7.10 -0.49
CA ARG A 52 -9.83 -6.47 -1.81
C ARG A 52 -10.38 -5.05 -1.78
N VAL A 53 -11.47 -4.83 -1.06
CA VAL A 53 -12.03 -3.49 -0.91
C VAL A 53 -11.04 -2.59 -0.19
N LYS A 54 -10.47 -3.07 0.91
CA LYS A 54 -9.52 -2.30 1.70
C LYS A 54 -8.27 -1.96 0.89
N ALA A 55 -7.76 -2.93 0.12
CA ALA A 55 -6.60 -2.72 -0.74
C ALA A 55 -6.88 -1.67 -1.80
N ASN A 56 -8.06 -1.74 -2.43
CA ASN A 56 -8.41 -0.78 -3.46
C ASN A 56 -8.52 0.63 -2.90
N ARG A 57 -9.16 0.78 -1.75
CA ARG A 57 -9.28 2.09 -1.11
C ARG A 57 -7.93 2.64 -0.71
N ALA A 58 -7.05 1.78 -0.20
CA ALA A 58 -5.71 2.19 0.18
C ALA A 58 -4.90 2.67 -1.03
N ARG A 59 -5.02 1.98 -2.15
CA ARG A 59 -4.34 2.40 -3.38
C ARG A 59 -4.81 3.77 -3.84
N ILE A 60 -6.12 3.99 -3.80
CA ILE A 60 -6.67 5.27 -4.22
C ILE A 60 -6.19 6.37 -3.28
N SER A 61 -6.21 6.13 -1.98
CA SER A 61 -5.73 7.10 -1.01
C SER A 61 -4.26 7.41 -1.19
N LEU A 62 -3.46 6.38 -1.47
CA LEU A 62 -2.04 6.57 -1.70
C LEU A 62 -1.80 7.44 -2.94
N ALA A 63 -2.51 7.14 -4.02
CA ALA A 63 -2.37 7.92 -5.25
C ALA A 63 -2.74 9.38 -5.02
N LYS A 64 -3.81 9.63 -4.29
CA LYS A 64 -4.21 11.00 -3.96
C LYS A 64 -3.16 11.70 -3.10
N CYS A 65 -2.62 10.99 -2.12
CA CYS A 65 -1.58 11.56 -1.27
C CYS A 65 -0.36 11.97 -2.09
N MET A 66 -0.03 11.17 -3.09
CA MET A 66 1.10 11.47 -3.98
C MET A 66 0.77 12.50 -5.05
N GLY A 67 -0.43 13.07 -5.01
CA GLY A 67 -0.82 14.10 -5.95
C GLY A 67 -1.18 13.61 -7.34
N ARG A 68 -1.41 12.32 -7.49
CA ARG A 68 -1.77 11.76 -8.78
C ARG A 68 -3.27 11.93 -9.04
N LYS A 69 -3.58 12.18 -10.29
CA LYS A 69 -4.98 12.26 -10.69
C LYS A 69 -5.43 10.86 -11.12
N LEU A 70 -6.59 10.50 -10.69
CA LEU A 70 -7.16 9.19 -10.99
C LEU A 70 -8.27 9.31 -12.03
#